data_dc3c61f75012fcc7e8aadecd950f2e89
#
_entry.id   dc3c61f75012fcc7e8aadecd950f2e89
#
_cell.length_a   1.000
_cell.length_b   1.000
_cell.length_c   1.000
_cell.angle_alpha   90.00
_cell.angle_beta   90.00
_cell.angle_gamma   90.00
#
_symmetry.space_group_name_H-M   'P 1'
#
loop_
_entity.id
_entity.type
_entity.pdbx_description
1 polymer ?
#
loop_
_entity_poly.entity_id
_entity_poly.type
_entity_poly.pdbx_seq_one_letter_code
_entity_poly.pdbx_strand_id
1 'polypeptide(L)'
;LIPEEDRIEITTLSENAFYYFGKRQLQNKLILIEDLDGAEDVLYPLRELQSKRRISKTVVHKNTKGETRTVHLTVEGPVSVSGCTTKESLYEDNANRSFLIYINESKEQDEKVMQYQRKLSAGKIDTTEQQKIIKQFQNMQRVLHAVQVRNPYAELLKIPDEVFKPRRTNAHYLA
;
A
#
# COMPACT_ATOMS: atom_id res chain seq x y z
N LEU A 1 3.84 4.21 -12.12
CA LEU A 1 4.91 3.29 -12.51
C LEU A 1 4.49 1.82 -12.44
N ILE A 2 3.53 1.46 -11.58
CA ILE A 2 2.96 0.11 -11.47
C ILE A 2 1.88 -0.07 -12.53
N PRO A 3 1.81 -1.22 -13.22
CA PRO A 3 0.74 -1.53 -14.17
C PRO A 3 -0.65 -1.45 -13.54
N GLU A 4 -1.66 -1.09 -14.33
CA GLU A 4 -3.04 -0.94 -13.83
C GLU A 4 -3.60 -2.26 -13.32
N GLU A 5 -3.26 -3.35 -13.98
CA GLU A 5 -3.64 -4.70 -13.59
C GLU A 5 -3.08 -5.13 -12.23
N ASP A 6 -1.99 -4.48 -11.74
CA ASP A 6 -1.30 -4.83 -10.50
C ASP A 6 -1.54 -3.83 -9.37
N ARG A 7 -2.40 -2.84 -9.58
CA ARG A 7 -2.75 -1.86 -8.55
C ARG A 7 -4.26 -1.74 -8.37
N ILE A 8 -4.64 -1.32 -7.18
CA ILE A 8 -6.02 -1.00 -6.81
C ILE A 8 -5.96 0.38 -6.16
N GLU A 9 -6.60 1.35 -6.79
CA GLU A 9 -6.68 2.72 -6.30
C GLU A 9 -8.02 2.92 -5.58
N ILE A 10 -7.96 3.43 -4.37
CA ILE A 10 -9.12 3.53 -3.47
C ILE A 10 -9.07 4.90 -2.82
N THR A 11 -10.15 5.66 -2.94
CA THR A 11 -10.28 6.92 -2.21
C THR A 11 -10.71 6.65 -0.77
N THR A 12 -11.73 5.83 -0.56
CA THR A 12 -12.24 5.45 0.76
C THR A 12 -12.82 4.03 0.75
N LEU A 13 -12.89 3.40 1.90
CA LEU A 13 -13.38 2.03 2.07
C LEU A 13 -14.29 1.93 3.27
N SER A 14 -15.31 1.08 3.17
CA SER A 14 -16.07 0.66 4.34
C SER A 14 -15.31 -0.39 5.14
N GLU A 15 -15.56 -0.45 6.46
CA GLU A 15 -14.91 -1.35 7.44
C GLU A 15 -14.75 -2.80 6.97
N ASN A 16 -15.74 -3.32 6.27
CA ASN A 16 -15.78 -4.73 5.89
C ASN A 16 -15.41 -4.99 4.42
N ALA A 17 -15.09 -3.95 3.64
CA ALA A 17 -14.89 -4.08 2.19
C ALA A 17 -13.86 -5.15 1.81
N PHE A 18 -12.74 -5.23 2.54
CA PHE A 18 -11.68 -6.20 2.24
C PHE A 18 -12.10 -7.66 2.33
N TYR A 19 -13.11 -8.00 3.12
CA TYR A 19 -13.58 -9.38 3.22
C TYR A 19 -14.43 -9.85 2.04
N TYR A 20 -14.91 -8.90 1.21
CA TYR A 20 -15.76 -9.19 0.06
C TYR A 20 -15.03 -9.18 -1.28
N PHE A 21 -13.73 -8.96 -1.27
CA PHE A 21 -12.91 -9.23 -2.47
C PHE A 21 -12.89 -10.73 -2.78
N GLY A 22 -12.73 -11.07 -4.06
CA GLY A 22 -12.52 -12.45 -4.47
C GLY A 22 -11.27 -13.05 -3.82
N LYS A 23 -11.28 -14.37 -3.56
CA LYS A 23 -10.27 -15.07 -2.76
C LYS A 23 -8.82 -14.68 -3.08
N ARG A 24 -8.49 -14.53 -4.36
CA ARG A 24 -7.13 -14.19 -4.83
C ARG A 24 -7.04 -12.83 -5.52
N GLN A 25 -8.10 -12.04 -5.48
CA GLN A 25 -8.19 -10.77 -6.21
C GLN A 25 -7.14 -9.74 -5.75
N LEU A 26 -6.78 -9.78 -4.46
CA LEU A 26 -5.78 -8.88 -3.88
C LEU A 26 -4.35 -9.42 -3.95
N GLN A 27 -4.17 -10.67 -4.36
CA GLN A 27 -2.86 -11.32 -4.32
C GLN A 27 -1.87 -10.63 -5.25
N ASN A 28 -0.72 -10.22 -4.70
CA ASN A 28 0.36 -9.50 -5.37
C ASN A 28 -0.04 -8.12 -5.91
N LYS A 29 -1.09 -7.50 -5.36
CA LYS A 29 -1.51 -6.15 -5.74
C LYS A 29 -0.90 -5.08 -4.84
N LEU A 30 -0.68 -3.90 -5.43
CA LEU A 30 -0.45 -2.67 -4.71
C LEU A 30 -1.79 -1.98 -4.48
N ILE A 31 -2.13 -1.76 -3.22
CA ILE A 31 -3.32 -1.02 -2.81
C ILE A 31 -2.89 0.41 -2.51
N LEU A 32 -3.43 1.36 -3.25
CA LEU A 32 -3.21 2.79 -3.06
C LEU A 32 -4.45 3.37 -2.38
N ILE A 33 -4.28 3.95 -1.20
CA ILE A 33 -5.36 4.60 -0.45
C ILE A 33 -5.05 6.08 -0.37
N GLU A 34 -5.90 6.91 -1.00
CA GLU A 34 -5.67 8.36 -1.07
C GLU A 34 -5.77 9.04 0.29
N ASP A 35 -6.71 8.59 1.14
CA ASP A 35 -6.92 9.12 2.48
C ASP A 35 -7.01 8.00 3.51
N LEU A 36 -5.92 7.81 4.26
CA LEU A 36 -5.87 6.85 5.36
C LEU A 36 -6.62 7.34 6.59
N ASP A 37 -6.82 8.64 6.76
CA ASP A 37 -7.48 9.20 7.93
C ASP A 37 -8.98 8.87 7.93
N GLY A 38 -9.57 8.73 6.74
CA GLY A 38 -10.94 8.25 6.55
C GLY A 38 -11.08 6.72 6.54
N ALA A 39 -9.99 5.97 6.64
CA ALA A 39 -9.97 4.51 6.47
C ALA A 39 -9.49 3.74 7.72
N GLU A 40 -9.53 4.34 8.91
CA GLU A 40 -8.98 3.74 10.14
C GLU A 40 -9.54 2.35 10.44
N ASP A 41 -10.85 2.15 10.26
CA ASP A 41 -11.52 0.87 10.52
C ASP A 41 -11.07 -0.25 9.56
N VAL A 42 -10.49 0.13 8.42
CA VAL A 42 -10.01 -0.79 7.39
C VAL A 42 -8.56 -1.21 7.60
N LEU A 43 -7.83 -0.49 8.42
CA LEU A 43 -6.41 -0.76 8.66
C LEU A 43 -6.19 -2.12 9.35
N TYR A 44 -7.14 -2.61 10.15
CA TYR A 44 -7.02 -3.91 10.78
C TYR A 44 -6.98 -5.07 9.76
N PRO A 45 -7.94 -5.23 8.83
CA PRO A 45 -7.87 -6.24 7.78
C PRO A 45 -6.62 -6.13 6.90
N LEU A 46 -6.19 -4.92 6.55
CA LEU A 46 -4.95 -4.70 5.79
C LEU A 46 -3.72 -5.20 6.53
N ARG A 47 -3.61 -4.89 7.81
CA ARG A 47 -2.53 -5.33 8.68
C ARG A 47 -2.43 -6.86 8.78
N GLU A 48 -3.58 -7.53 8.86
CA GLU A 48 -3.65 -8.98 8.86
C GLU A 48 -3.25 -9.57 7.50
N LEU A 49 -3.68 -8.96 6.39
CA LEU A 49 -3.26 -9.34 5.04
C LEU A 49 -1.74 -9.19 4.82
N GLN A 50 -1.16 -8.10 5.31
CA GLN A 50 0.30 -7.89 5.26
C GLN A 50 1.06 -8.92 6.08
N SER A 51 0.59 -9.22 7.31
CA SER A 51 1.30 -10.08 8.27
C SER A 51 1.05 -11.56 8.03
N LYS A 52 -0.20 -11.97 7.83
CA LYS A 52 -0.62 -13.38 7.71
C LYS A 52 -0.89 -13.80 6.27
N ARG A 53 -0.87 -12.86 5.33
CA ARG A 53 -1.18 -13.06 3.92
C ARG A 53 -2.59 -13.64 3.69
N ARG A 54 -3.47 -13.53 4.67
CA ARG A 54 -4.83 -14.05 4.61
C ARG A 54 -5.70 -13.39 5.67
N ILE A 55 -6.93 -13.06 5.29
CA ILE A 55 -8.02 -12.70 6.20
C ILE A 55 -9.22 -13.59 5.95
N SER A 56 -10.04 -13.77 6.99
CA SER A 56 -11.31 -14.49 6.87
C SER A 56 -12.37 -13.88 7.77
N LYS A 57 -13.61 -13.96 7.32
CA LYS A 57 -14.79 -13.51 8.07
C LYS A 57 -15.93 -14.48 7.84
N THR A 58 -16.63 -14.84 8.91
CA THR A 58 -17.86 -15.63 8.82
C THR A 58 -19.04 -14.70 8.97
N VAL A 59 -19.92 -14.70 7.98
CA VAL A 59 -21.13 -13.88 7.95
C VAL A 59 -22.36 -14.73 7.77
N VAL A 60 -23.47 -14.27 8.30
CA VAL A 60 -24.77 -14.90 8.09
C VAL A 60 -25.46 -14.19 6.94
N HIS A 61 -25.73 -14.93 5.90
CA HIS A 61 -26.46 -14.44 4.73
C HIS A 61 -27.90 -14.97 4.76
N LYS A 62 -28.85 -14.06 4.58
CA LYS A 62 -30.27 -14.40 4.48
C LYS A 62 -30.68 -14.28 3.01
N ASN A 63 -31.20 -15.38 2.44
CA ASN A 63 -31.66 -15.36 1.08
C ASN A 63 -33.04 -14.69 0.94
N THR A 64 -33.50 -14.49 -0.28
CA THR A 64 -34.82 -13.89 -0.58
C THR A 64 -36.01 -14.68 -0.05
N LYS A 65 -35.83 -15.98 0.26
CA LYS A 65 -36.83 -16.86 0.84
C LYS A 65 -36.84 -16.84 2.39
N GLY A 66 -35.95 -16.02 3.02
CA GLY A 66 -35.86 -15.94 4.47
C GLY A 66 -34.98 -17.01 5.12
N GLU A 67 -34.41 -17.93 4.36
CA GLU A 67 -33.52 -18.96 4.89
C GLU A 67 -32.15 -18.36 5.25
N THR A 68 -31.61 -18.75 6.39
CA THR A 68 -30.35 -18.26 6.89
C THR A 68 -29.22 -19.23 6.55
N ARG A 69 -28.15 -18.73 5.95
CA ARG A 69 -26.95 -19.51 5.61
C ARG A 69 -25.71 -18.85 6.16
N THR A 70 -24.87 -19.62 6.81
CA THR A 70 -23.52 -19.17 7.19
C THR A 70 -22.60 -19.24 6.00
N VAL A 71 -21.92 -18.12 5.68
CA VAL A 71 -20.93 -18.04 4.60
C VAL A 71 -19.59 -17.67 5.21
N HIS A 72 -18.55 -18.40 4.81
CA HIS A 72 -17.18 -18.14 5.21
C HIS A 72 -16.44 -17.46 4.07
N LEU A 73 -16.10 -16.19 4.29
CA LEU A 73 -15.34 -15.37 3.34
C LEU A 73 -13.86 -15.51 3.64
N THR A 74 -13.04 -15.64 2.62
CA THR A 74 -11.58 -15.69 2.73
C THR A 74 -10.96 -14.89 1.61
N VAL A 75 -9.99 -14.04 1.95
CA VAL A 75 -9.20 -13.26 0.99
C VAL A 75 -7.72 -13.51 1.26
N GLU A 76 -6.97 -13.75 0.20
CA GLU A 76 -5.55 -14.09 0.25
C GLU A 76 -4.69 -12.94 -0.27
N GLY A 77 -3.55 -12.71 0.39
CA GLY A 77 -2.43 -11.86 -0.03
C GLY A 77 -1.31 -12.70 -0.66
N PRO A 78 -0.10 -12.17 -0.72
CA PRO A 78 0.36 -10.92 -0.11
C PRO A 78 -0.16 -9.66 -0.81
N VAL A 79 -0.18 -8.55 -0.07
CA VAL A 79 -0.49 -7.22 -0.60
C VAL A 79 0.59 -6.23 -0.20
N SER A 80 0.83 -5.24 -1.06
CA SER A 80 1.57 -4.03 -0.70
C SER A 80 0.56 -2.89 -0.53
N VAL A 81 0.81 -1.99 0.40
CA VAL A 81 -0.09 -0.86 0.67
C VAL A 81 0.71 0.43 0.66
N SER A 82 0.19 1.44 0.00
CA SER A 82 0.67 2.82 0.08
C SER A 82 -0.52 3.74 0.32
N GLY A 83 -0.35 4.73 1.18
CA GLY A 83 -1.42 5.67 1.46
C GLY A 83 -0.89 6.97 2.01
N CYS A 84 -1.72 8.01 1.95
CA CYS A 84 -1.43 9.33 2.47
C CYS A 84 -2.19 9.56 3.78
N THR A 85 -1.59 10.29 4.70
CA THR A 85 -2.20 10.72 5.96
C THR A 85 -1.70 12.11 6.31
N THR A 86 -2.55 12.90 6.93
CA THR A 86 -2.18 14.21 7.51
C THR A 86 -1.80 14.09 8.98
N LYS A 87 -1.98 12.92 9.58
CA LYS A 87 -1.67 12.70 11.00
C LYS A 87 -0.18 12.62 11.23
N GLU A 88 0.33 13.37 12.18
CA GLU A 88 1.74 13.32 12.60
C GLU A 88 2.14 11.97 13.21
N SER A 89 1.18 11.26 13.82
CA SER A 89 1.41 9.94 14.41
C SER A 89 0.36 8.94 13.95
N LEU A 90 0.82 7.83 13.40
CA LEU A 90 0.00 6.66 13.14
C LEU A 90 -0.10 5.79 14.39
N TYR A 91 -1.19 5.03 14.49
CA TYR A 91 -1.28 3.98 15.49
C TYR A 91 -0.03 3.07 15.41
N GLU A 92 0.61 2.84 16.53
CA GLU A 92 1.93 2.24 16.62
C GLU A 92 2.07 0.91 15.86
N ASP A 93 1.04 0.06 15.92
CA ASP A 93 1.02 -1.22 15.22
C ASP A 93 0.99 -1.08 13.68
N ASN A 94 0.50 0.04 13.16
CA ASN A 94 0.51 0.34 11.73
C ASN A 94 1.85 0.94 11.32
N ALA A 95 2.38 1.87 12.12
CA ALA A 95 3.68 2.48 11.90
C ALA A 95 4.81 1.43 11.84
N ASN A 96 4.76 0.41 12.70
CA ASN A 96 5.74 -0.68 12.76
C ASN A 96 5.76 -1.59 11.51
N ARG A 97 4.81 -1.43 10.58
CA ARG A 97 4.72 -2.20 9.32
C ARG A 97 4.88 -1.34 8.09
N SER A 98 5.21 -0.07 8.25
CA SER A 98 5.22 0.91 7.18
C SER A 98 6.50 1.71 7.18
N PHE A 99 6.97 2.06 6.00
CA PHE A 99 7.96 3.11 5.83
C PHE A 99 7.24 4.45 5.87
N LEU A 100 7.52 5.25 6.86
CA LEU A 100 6.98 6.60 6.97
C LEU A 100 7.86 7.55 6.16
N ILE A 101 7.28 8.17 5.15
CA ILE A 101 7.97 9.11 4.27
C ILE A 101 7.34 10.48 4.50
N TYR A 102 8.16 11.40 4.99
CA TYR A 102 7.74 12.78 5.20
C TYR A 102 7.92 13.58 3.92
N ILE A 103 6.90 14.38 3.59
CA ILE A 103 6.96 15.28 2.45
C ILE A 103 7.73 16.53 2.86
N ASN A 104 8.59 17.01 1.96
CA ASN A 104 9.31 18.26 2.17
C ASN A 104 8.36 19.45 1.96
N GLU A 105 8.01 20.14 3.04
CA GLU A 105 7.13 21.33 3.08
C GLU A 105 7.94 22.64 3.15
N SER A 106 9.19 22.64 2.73
CA SER A 106 9.98 23.87 2.69
C SER A 106 9.47 24.84 1.62
N LYS A 107 9.62 26.14 1.86
CA LYS A 107 9.28 27.19 0.89
C LYS A 107 9.98 27.01 -0.45
N GLU A 108 11.19 26.48 -0.45
CA GLU A 108 11.94 26.18 -1.67
C GLU A 108 11.28 25.07 -2.49
N GLN A 109 10.75 24.04 -1.81
CA GLN A 109 10.02 22.97 -2.48
C GLN A 109 8.69 23.47 -3.04
N ASP A 110 7.96 24.25 -2.27
CA ASP A 110 6.71 24.87 -2.71
C ASP A 110 6.92 25.73 -3.96
N GLU A 111 7.97 26.55 -3.99
CA GLU A 111 8.28 27.38 -5.17
C GLU A 111 8.60 26.52 -6.39
N LYS A 112 9.34 25.40 -6.24
CA LYS A 112 9.60 24.45 -7.32
C LYS A 112 8.32 23.83 -7.87
N VAL A 113 7.43 23.43 -6.99
CA VAL A 113 6.11 22.85 -7.35
C VAL A 113 5.29 23.89 -8.12
N MET A 114 5.19 25.11 -7.60
CA MET A 114 4.45 26.20 -8.23
C MET A 114 5.03 26.57 -9.60
N GLN A 115 6.38 26.60 -9.72
CA GLN A 115 7.04 26.87 -10.98
C GLN A 115 6.76 25.78 -12.02
N TYR A 116 6.77 24.50 -11.60
CA TYR A 116 6.42 23.38 -12.46
C TYR A 116 4.97 23.48 -12.96
N GLN A 117 4.02 23.78 -12.06
CA GLN A 117 2.61 23.94 -12.41
C GLN A 117 2.40 25.10 -13.41
N ARG A 118 3.06 26.25 -13.20
CA ARG A 118 3.02 27.38 -14.14
C ARG A 118 3.53 26.98 -15.52
N LYS A 119 4.64 26.22 -15.59
CA LYS A 119 5.20 25.74 -16.87
C LYS A 119 4.27 24.75 -17.55
N LEU A 120 3.64 23.85 -16.78
CA LEU A 120 2.67 22.87 -17.29
C LEU A 120 1.45 23.58 -17.87
N SER A 121 0.87 24.53 -17.14
CA SER A 121 -0.29 25.32 -17.59
C SER A 121 0.03 26.20 -18.81
N ALA A 122 1.29 26.63 -18.95
CA ALA A 122 1.74 27.38 -20.12
C ALA A 122 2.08 26.49 -21.32
N GLY A 123 1.88 25.17 -21.26
CA GLY A 123 2.22 24.25 -22.34
C GLY A 123 3.71 24.12 -22.64
N LYS A 124 4.58 24.52 -21.70
CA LYS A 124 6.04 24.51 -21.86
C LYS A 124 6.67 23.16 -21.44
N ILE A 125 5.89 22.23 -20.96
CA ILE A 125 6.36 20.90 -20.56
C ILE A 125 5.80 19.87 -21.54
N ASP A 126 6.69 19.17 -22.20
CA ASP A 126 6.32 18.01 -23.02
C ASP A 126 6.19 16.80 -22.11
N THR A 127 4.95 16.30 -21.99
CA THR A 127 4.66 15.11 -21.18
C THR A 127 4.89 13.80 -21.95
N THR A 128 5.21 13.84 -23.22
CA THR A 128 5.40 12.65 -24.09
C THR A 128 6.54 11.78 -23.57
N GLU A 129 7.65 12.40 -23.20
CA GLU A 129 8.81 11.69 -22.66
C GLU A 129 8.48 11.04 -21.30
N GLN A 130 7.74 11.72 -20.46
CA GLN A 130 7.28 11.20 -19.19
C GLN A 130 6.41 9.94 -19.39
N GLN A 131 5.50 9.96 -20.36
CA GLN A 131 4.65 8.79 -20.68
C GLN A 131 5.47 7.60 -21.20
N LYS A 132 6.50 7.84 -21.99
CA LYS A 132 7.42 6.78 -22.42
C LYS A 132 8.15 6.16 -21.25
N ILE A 133 8.66 6.96 -20.33
CA ILE A 133 9.33 6.48 -19.10
C ILE A 133 8.38 5.66 -18.24
N ILE A 134 7.15 6.14 -18.02
CA ILE A 134 6.12 5.40 -17.26
C ILE A 134 5.91 4.02 -17.90
N LYS A 135 5.72 3.96 -19.22
CA LYS A 135 5.50 2.71 -19.94
C LYS A 135 6.69 1.76 -19.86
N GLN A 136 7.91 2.27 -19.89
CA GLN A 136 9.12 1.47 -19.69
C GLN A 136 9.12 0.83 -18.31
N PHE A 137 8.87 1.59 -17.24
CA PHE A 137 8.81 1.06 -15.88
C PHE A 137 7.68 0.04 -15.70
N GLN A 138 6.51 0.27 -16.28
CA GLN A 138 5.42 -0.72 -16.26
C GLN A 138 5.83 -2.02 -16.96
N ASN A 139 6.52 -1.93 -18.10
CA ASN A 139 7.01 -3.12 -18.81
C ASN A 139 8.09 -3.85 -18.00
N MET A 140 8.97 -3.12 -17.31
CA MET A 140 9.94 -3.72 -16.40
C MET A 140 9.22 -4.49 -15.27
N GLN A 141 8.19 -3.92 -14.66
CA GLN A 141 7.41 -4.61 -13.62
C GLN A 141 6.78 -5.92 -14.14
N ARG A 142 6.27 -5.94 -15.37
CA ARG A 142 5.66 -7.15 -15.97
C ARG A 142 6.64 -8.31 -16.19
N VAL A 143 7.92 -8.01 -16.34
CA VAL A 143 8.96 -9.05 -16.55
C VAL A 143 9.68 -9.45 -15.26
N LEU A 144 9.39 -8.80 -14.12
CA LEU A 144 9.95 -9.19 -12.84
C LEU A 144 9.34 -10.51 -12.38
N HIS A 145 10.20 -11.41 -11.95
CA HIS A 145 9.82 -12.67 -11.33
C HIS A 145 10.06 -12.64 -9.83
N ALA A 146 9.23 -13.35 -9.08
CA ALA A 146 9.47 -13.57 -7.67
C ALA A 146 10.79 -14.35 -7.49
N VAL A 147 11.74 -13.74 -6.82
CA VAL A 147 13.05 -14.34 -6.53
C VAL A 147 13.24 -14.42 -5.01
N GLN A 148 13.96 -15.43 -4.58
CA GLN A 148 14.38 -15.53 -3.19
C GLN A 148 15.56 -14.58 -2.97
N VAL A 149 15.36 -13.53 -2.20
CA VAL A 149 16.41 -12.58 -1.83
C VAL A 149 17.10 -13.06 -0.56
N ARG A 150 18.43 -13.03 -0.54
CA ARG A 150 19.25 -13.22 0.66
C ARG A 150 20.19 -12.02 0.78
N ASN A 151 20.17 -11.40 1.94
CA ASN A 151 21.05 -10.28 2.23
C ASN A 151 22.33 -10.79 2.92
N PRO A 152 23.47 -10.86 2.21
CA PRO A 152 24.72 -11.37 2.81
C PRO A 152 25.29 -10.43 3.88
N TYR A 153 24.81 -9.20 3.95
CA TYR A 153 25.24 -8.19 4.90
C TYR A 153 24.36 -8.08 6.14
N ALA A 154 23.29 -8.91 6.24
CA ALA A 154 22.31 -8.80 7.32
C ALA A 154 22.96 -8.86 8.72
N GLU A 155 23.98 -9.69 8.90
CA GLU A 155 24.71 -9.82 10.17
C GLU A 155 25.53 -8.58 10.55
N LEU A 156 25.87 -7.74 9.56
CA LEU A 156 26.67 -6.53 9.75
C LEU A 156 25.78 -5.29 9.99
N LEU A 157 24.48 -5.39 9.69
CA LEU A 157 23.56 -4.27 9.84
C LEU A 157 23.18 -4.10 11.31
N LYS A 158 23.50 -2.92 11.83
CA LYS A 158 23.04 -2.46 13.15
C LYS A 158 22.01 -1.37 12.94
N ILE A 159 20.80 -1.60 13.40
CA ILE A 159 19.74 -0.60 13.39
C ILE A 159 19.73 0.06 14.77
N PRO A 160 19.89 1.37 14.88
CA PRO A 160 19.85 2.07 16.16
C PRO A 160 18.49 1.90 16.84
N ASP A 161 18.49 1.55 18.12
CA ASP A 161 17.27 1.30 18.91
C ASP A 161 16.38 2.55 19.02
N GLU A 162 16.97 3.73 18.87
CA GLU A 162 16.29 5.03 18.92
C GLU A 162 15.38 5.27 17.71
N VAL A 163 15.68 4.61 16.57
CA VAL A 163 14.96 4.81 15.30
C VAL A 163 13.83 3.80 15.10
N PHE A 164 13.96 2.62 15.71
CA PHE A 164 13.00 1.53 15.52
C PHE A 164 12.70 0.79 16.82
N LYS A 165 11.44 0.46 17.03
CA LYS A 165 11.07 -0.50 18.08
C LYS A 165 11.48 -1.91 17.66
N PRO A 166 12.44 -2.54 18.40
CA PRO A 166 13.32 -3.59 17.85
C PRO A 166 12.63 -4.89 17.42
N ARG A 167 11.45 -5.22 17.92
CA ARG A 167 10.98 -6.60 17.86
C ARG A 167 10.25 -7.05 16.59
N ARG A 168 9.74 -6.12 15.76
CA ARG A 168 8.99 -6.44 14.54
C ARG A 168 9.57 -5.83 13.28
N THR A 169 10.11 -4.64 13.39
CA THR A 169 10.63 -3.88 12.26
C THR A 169 11.93 -4.46 11.72
N ASN A 170 12.78 -5.02 12.59
CA ASN A 170 14.05 -5.62 12.20
C ASN A 170 13.92 -6.71 11.12
N ALA A 171 12.89 -7.56 11.19
CA ALA A 171 12.70 -8.61 10.21
C ALA A 171 12.44 -8.07 8.79
N HIS A 172 11.78 -6.92 8.66
CA HIS A 172 11.50 -6.30 7.36
C HIS A 172 12.69 -5.55 6.77
N TYR A 173 13.59 -5.05 7.63
CA TYR A 173 14.80 -4.32 7.17
C TYR A 173 15.99 -5.24 6.90
N LEU A 174 16.00 -6.42 7.48
CA LEU A 174 17.08 -7.38 7.31
C LEU A 174 16.82 -8.39 6.17
N ALA A 175 15.57 -8.49 5.73
CA ALA A 175 15.17 -9.34 4.61
C ALA A 175 15.33 -8.60 3.30
#